data_492f62b807ba3a30d8aa7e2556e901ba
#
_entry.id   492f62b807ba3a30d8aa7e2556e901ba
#
_cell.length_a   1.000
_cell.length_b   1.000
_cell.length_c   1.000
_cell.angle_alpha   90.00
_cell.angle_beta   90.00
_cell.angle_gamma   90.00
#
_symmetry.space_group_name_H-M   'P 1'
#
loop_
_entity.id
_entity.type
_entity.pdbx_description
1 polymer ?
#
loop_
_entity_poly.entity_id
_entity_poly.type
_entity_poly.pdbx_seq_one_letter_code
_entity_poly.pdbx_strand_id
1 'polypeptide(L)'
;HGLYTYKTELEGTIKIGSPYTYSKFELTDVLYRYSQEHKNIKFEIINDQSNNLFRMILENHIELGFVCGDFEGDVDKILVKQNKAYIVSKDPIDLMKLPQMQRIDYKTNDKSKEILDEWWKNTYGNNPPVGMFAGYVEFAWQLVDKGLGYACCFLPEGFEKVYNLCLTPILDDDGNSIIRNTWLVYPKGKQMSSVVNNFIKFIKDNIEIRE
;
A
#
# COMPACT_ATOMS: atom_id res chain seq x y z
N HIS A 1 -21.05 -39.82 -25.38
CA HIS A 1 -21.28 -38.46 -25.85
C HIS A 1 -20.98 -37.51 -24.68
N GLY A 2 -19.71 -37.03 -24.61
CA GLY A 2 -19.30 -36.08 -23.63
C GLY A 2 -20.01 -34.75 -23.86
N LEU A 3 -20.73 -34.28 -22.82
CA LEU A 3 -21.13 -32.89 -22.74
C LEU A 3 -19.87 -32.07 -22.62
N TYR A 4 -19.43 -31.49 -23.73
CA TYR A 4 -18.40 -30.47 -23.71
C TYR A 4 -18.98 -29.24 -23.05
N THR A 5 -18.74 -29.08 -21.77
CA THR A 5 -18.90 -27.79 -21.11
C THR A 5 -17.83 -26.86 -21.69
N TYR A 6 -18.22 -26.05 -22.65
CA TYR A 6 -17.40 -24.93 -23.07
C TYR A 6 -17.28 -23.99 -21.86
N LYS A 7 -16.18 -24.08 -21.15
CA LYS A 7 -15.79 -22.98 -20.26
C LYS A 7 -15.56 -21.79 -21.15
N THR A 8 -16.53 -20.88 -21.18
CA THR A 8 -16.34 -19.58 -21.79
C THR A 8 -15.18 -18.95 -21.04
N GLU A 9 -14.02 -18.84 -21.69
CA GLU A 9 -12.90 -18.10 -21.11
C GLU A 9 -13.34 -16.68 -20.84
N LEU A 10 -13.09 -16.21 -19.62
CA LEU A 10 -13.35 -14.82 -19.27
C LEU A 10 -12.44 -13.92 -20.09
N GLU A 11 -13.01 -12.94 -20.73
CA GLU A 11 -12.27 -11.91 -21.47
C GLU A 11 -12.79 -10.53 -21.09
N GLY A 12 -11.94 -9.54 -21.19
CA GLY A 12 -12.27 -8.17 -20.90
C GLY A 12 -11.11 -7.39 -20.32
N THR A 13 -11.42 -6.19 -19.87
CA THR A 13 -10.46 -5.27 -19.26
C THR A 13 -10.94 -4.90 -17.86
N ILE A 14 -10.03 -5.00 -16.87
CA ILE A 14 -10.29 -4.56 -15.50
C ILE A 14 -9.50 -3.27 -15.26
N LYS A 15 -10.20 -2.22 -14.84
CA LYS A 15 -9.60 -0.93 -14.49
C LYS A 15 -9.40 -0.87 -12.98
N ILE A 16 -8.13 -0.87 -12.54
CA ILE A 16 -7.75 -0.94 -11.12
C ILE A 16 -7.00 0.31 -10.72
N GLY A 17 -7.41 0.94 -9.61
CA GLY A 17 -6.62 1.94 -8.94
C GLY A 17 -5.61 1.31 -8.00
N SER A 18 -4.41 1.86 -7.91
CA SER A 18 -3.37 1.36 -7.00
C SER A 18 -2.34 2.42 -6.67
N PRO A 19 -1.89 2.53 -5.41
CA PRO A 19 -0.75 3.37 -5.07
C PRO A 19 0.51 2.92 -5.82
N TYR A 20 1.39 3.87 -6.15
CA TYR A 20 2.62 3.58 -6.91
C TYR A 20 3.47 2.48 -6.28
N THR A 21 3.71 2.59 -4.98
CA THR A 21 4.55 1.63 -4.25
C THR A 21 3.94 0.24 -4.20
N TYR A 22 2.63 0.15 -3.92
CA TYR A 22 1.91 -1.12 -3.93
C TYR A 22 1.98 -1.77 -5.31
N SER A 23 1.79 -1.00 -6.37
CA SER A 23 1.86 -1.50 -7.75
C SER A 23 3.22 -2.12 -8.05
N LYS A 24 4.30 -1.40 -7.71
CA LYS A 24 5.66 -1.82 -8.02
C LYS A 24 6.10 -3.06 -7.23
N PHE A 25 5.81 -3.09 -5.93
CA PHE A 25 6.34 -4.12 -5.04
C PHE A 25 5.43 -5.33 -4.87
N GLU A 26 4.10 -5.17 -5.05
CA GLU A 26 3.15 -6.21 -4.67
C GLU A 26 2.14 -6.54 -5.78
N LEU A 27 1.50 -5.54 -6.41
CA LEU A 27 0.47 -5.77 -7.41
C LEU A 27 1.01 -6.47 -8.66
N THR A 28 2.25 -6.20 -9.04
CA THR A 28 2.89 -6.83 -10.20
C THR A 28 2.84 -8.36 -10.11
N ASP A 29 3.19 -8.91 -8.95
CA ASP A 29 3.17 -10.38 -8.73
C ASP A 29 1.74 -10.92 -8.68
N VAL A 30 0.81 -10.18 -8.11
CA VAL A 30 -0.62 -10.55 -8.08
C VAL A 30 -1.17 -10.65 -9.50
N LEU A 31 -0.93 -9.63 -10.32
CA LEU A 31 -1.39 -9.60 -11.72
C LEU A 31 -0.72 -10.69 -12.56
N TYR A 32 0.57 -10.94 -12.32
CA TYR A 32 1.27 -12.02 -13.01
C TYR A 32 0.62 -13.38 -12.73
N ARG A 33 0.37 -13.71 -11.46
CA ARG A 33 -0.28 -14.97 -11.08
C ARG A 33 -1.68 -15.09 -11.63
N TYR A 34 -2.47 -14.03 -11.55
CA TYR A 34 -3.82 -14.01 -12.10
C TYR A 34 -3.82 -14.24 -13.61
N SER A 35 -2.91 -13.58 -14.32
CA SER A 35 -2.79 -13.67 -15.78
C SER A 35 -2.38 -15.07 -16.28
N GLN A 36 -1.74 -15.89 -15.45
CA GLN A 36 -1.41 -17.27 -15.81
C GLN A 36 -2.67 -18.12 -16.00
N GLU A 37 -3.74 -17.85 -15.27
CA GLU A 37 -5.02 -18.56 -15.33
C GLU A 37 -6.04 -17.89 -16.23
N HIS A 38 -5.85 -16.59 -16.52
CA HIS A 38 -6.81 -15.74 -17.26
C HIS A 38 -6.11 -14.89 -18.32
N LYS A 39 -5.69 -15.53 -19.41
CA LYS A 39 -4.84 -14.90 -20.44
C LYS A 39 -5.58 -13.84 -21.29
N ASN A 40 -6.90 -13.89 -21.33
CA ASN A 40 -7.72 -12.97 -22.13
C ASN A 40 -8.22 -11.75 -21.34
N ILE A 41 -7.79 -11.62 -20.08
CA ILE A 41 -8.11 -10.47 -19.26
C ILE A 41 -6.93 -9.50 -19.28
N LYS A 42 -7.23 -8.25 -19.58
CA LYS A 42 -6.28 -7.14 -19.59
C LYS A 42 -6.54 -6.23 -18.40
N PHE A 43 -5.50 -5.56 -17.96
CA PHE A 43 -5.60 -4.59 -16.87
C PHE A 43 -5.24 -3.19 -17.37
N GLU A 44 -5.99 -2.22 -16.89
CA GLU A 44 -5.66 -0.81 -16.97
C GLU A 44 -5.44 -0.32 -15.54
N ILE A 45 -4.22 0.08 -15.23
CA ILE A 45 -3.84 0.46 -13.88
C ILE A 45 -3.74 1.98 -13.79
N ILE A 46 -4.46 2.56 -12.81
CA ILE A 46 -4.37 3.98 -12.48
C ILE A 46 -3.62 4.10 -11.17
N ASN A 47 -2.50 4.82 -11.19
CA ASN A 47 -1.72 5.08 -9.99
C ASN A 47 -2.01 6.48 -9.46
N ASP A 48 -2.27 6.56 -8.16
CA ASP A 48 -2.48 7.83 -7.46
C ASP A 48 -2.31 7.59 -5.96
N GLN A 49 -2.43 8.64 -5.16
CA GLN A 49 -2.50 8.55 -3.71
C GLN A 49 -3.80 7.88 -3.26
N SER A 50 -3.75 7.17 -2.14
CA SER A 50 -4.88 6.38 -1.64
C SER A 50 -6.15 7.19 -1.40
N ASN A 51 -6.05 8.43 -0.89
CA ASN A 51 -7.19 9.30 -0.71
C ASN A 51 -7.89 9.64 -2.03
N ASN A 52 -7.12 9.88 -3.11
CA ASN A 52 -7.67 10.14 -4.45
C ASN A 52 -8.30 8.88 -5.03
N LEU A 53 -7.64 7.73 -4.90
CA LEU A 53 -8.17 6.45 -5.37
C LEU A 53 -9.48 6.09 -4.68
N PHE A 54 -9.56 6.29 -3.37
CA PHE A 54 -10.77 6.02 -2.61
C PHE A 54 -11.94 6.89 -3.09
N ARG A 55 -11.68 8.18 -3.32
CA ARG A 55 -12.69 9.09 -3.89
C ARG A 55 -13.13 8.65 -5.29
N MET A 56 -12.20 8.22 -6.15
CA MET A 56 -12.51 7.74 -7.50
C MET A 56 -13.42 6.50 -7.45
N ILE A 57 -13.24 5.62 -6.47
CA ILE A 57 -14.11 4.47 -6.25
C ILE A 57 -15.51 4.92 -5.83
N LEU A 58 -15.61 5.85 -4.88
CA LEU A 58 -16.90 6.39 -4.43
C LEU A 58 -17.67 7.09 -5.55
N GLU A 59 -16.97 7.77 -6.45
CA GLU A 59 -17.53 8.49 -7.60
C GLU A 59 -17.73 7.61 -8.85
N ASN A 60 -17.47 6.32 -8.74
CA ASN A 60 -17.58 5.34 -9.83
C ASN A 60 -16.69 5.63 -11.05
N HIS A 61 -15.55 6.30 -10.85
CA HIS A 61 -14.56 6.54 -11.91
C HIS A 61 -13.68 5.31 -12.14
N ILE A 62 -13.49 4.48 -11.13
CA ILE A 62 -12.84 3.16 -11.23
C ILE A 62 -13.71 2.12 -10.54
N GLU A 63 -13.63 0.87 -11.00
CA GLU A 63 -14.47 -0.21 -10.48
C GLU A 63 -13.98 -0.75 -9.15
N LEU A 64 -12.66 -0.81 -8.96
CA LEU A 64 -12.02 -1.28 -7.74
C LEU A 64 -10.63 -0.68 -7.62
N GLY A 65 -10.08 -0.72 -6.42
CA GLY A 65 -8.74 -0.22 -6.20
C GLY A 65 -8.14 -0.72 -4.89
N PHE A 66 -6.82 -0.73 -4.85
CA PHE A 66 -6.06 -0.94 -3.63
C PHE A 66 -5.87 0.40 -2.94
N VAL A 67 -6.10 0.42 -1.64
CA VAL A 67 -6.04 1.64 -0.83
C VAL A 67 -5.28 1.34 0.45
N CYS A 68 -4.26 2.15 0.72
CA CYS A 68 -3.48 2.08 1.95
C CYS A 68 -4.04 3.06 2.97
N GLY A 69 -4.57 2.53 4.07
CA GLY A 69 -5.20 3.30 5.13
C GLY A 69 -6.69 2.98 5.30
N ASP A 70 -7.21 3.32 6.46
CA ASP A 70 -8.60 3.04 6.85
C ASP A 70 -9.49 4.23 6.50
N PHE A 71 -9.92 4.29 5.24
CA PHE A 71 -10.87 5.30 4.76
C PHE A 71 -12.28 4.80 4.97
N GLU A 72 -13.20 5.71 5.30
CA GLU A 72 -14.61 5.42 5.55
C GLU A 72 -15.48 5.88 4.39
N GLY A 73 -16.46 5.07 4.02
CA GLY A 73 -17.43 5.34 2.97
C GLY A 73 -18.28 4.13 2.67
N ASP A 74 -19.21 4.28 1.75
CA ASP A 74 -20.15 3.21 1.35
C ASP A 74 -19.48 2.26 0.36
N VAL A 75 -18.57 1.45 0.86
CA VAL A 75 -17.74 0.51 0.09
C VAL A 75 -17.65 -0.84 0.78
N ASP A 76 -17.36 -1.88 0.00
CA ASP A 76 -16.89 -3.15 0.51
C ASP A 76 -15.37 -3.20 0.49
N LYS A 77 -14.78 -3.84 1.49
CA LYS A 77 -13.33 -3.91 1.67
C LYS A 77 -12.88 -5.34 1.95
N ILE A 78 -11.73 -5.68 1.40
CA ILE A 78 -11.02 -6.92 1.72
C ILE A 78 -9.63 -6.53 2.21
N LEU A 79 -9.28 -6.93 3.44
CA LEU A 79 -7.94 -6.69 3.98
C LEU A 79 -6.95 -7.57 3.23
N VAL A 80 -6.03 -6.96 2.48
CA VAL A 80 -5.04 -7.69 1.69
C VAL A 80 -3.66 -7.70 2.31
N LYS A 81 -3.33 -6.70 3.12
CA LYS A 81 -2.01 -6.57 3.74
C LYS A 81 -2.04 -5.69 4.98
N GLN A 82 -1.14 -5.98 5.92
CA GLN A 82 -0.81 -5.08 7.02
C GLN A 82 0.67 -4.72 6.91
N ASN A 83 0.96 -3.47 6.61
CA ASN A 83 2.33 -2.97 6.49
C ASN A 83 2.82 -2.47 7.84
N LYS A 84 4.01 -2.88 8.24
CA LYS A 84 4.67 -2.41 9.46
C LYS A 84 5.43 -1.12 9.19
N ALA A 85 5.45 -0.24 10.18
CA ALA A 85 6.18 1.02 10.12
C ALA A 85 7.63 0.84 10.61
N TYR A 86 8.54 1.53 9.93
CA TYR A 86 9.97 1.55 10.25
C TYR A 86 10.53 2.95 10.11
N ILE A 87 11.57 3.22 10.90
CA ILE A 87 12.48 4.31 10.61
C ILE A 87 13.55 3.74 9.69
N VAL A 88 13.66 4.34 8.51
CA VAL A 88 14.61 3.94 7.45
C VAL A 88 15.79 4.89 7.50
N SER A 89 16.99 4.37 7.63
CA SER A 89 18.23 5.15 7.70
C SER A 89 19.37 4.42 7.02
N LYS A 90 20.40 5.17 6.60
CA LYS A 90 21.59 4.57 6.01
C LYS A 90 22.41 3.81 7.03
N ASP A 91 22.61 4.40 8.19
CA ASP A 91 23.39 3.84 9.28
C ASP A 91 22.49 3.59 10.50
N PRO A 92 22.91 2.73 11.45
CA PRO A 92 22.14 2.51 12.68
C PRO A 92 21.89 3.82 13.42
N ILE A 93 20.70 3.96 14.00
CA ILE A 93 20.29 5.19 14.70
C ILE A 93 20.06 4.93 16.18
N ASP A 94 20.21 6.00 16.96
CA ASP A 94 19.75 6.09 18.34
C ASP A 94 18.40 6.84 18.34
N LEU A 95 17.33 6.16 18.76
CA LEU A 95 15.99 6.74 18.80
C LEU A 95 15.90 8.00 19.65
N MET A 96 16.73 8.10 20.70
CA MET A 96 16.78 9.28 21.57
C MET A 96 17.29 10.52 20.84
N LYS A 97 18.10 10.33 19.80
CA LYS A 97 18.70 11.41 19.01
C LYS A 97 17.90 11.78 17.77
N LEU A 98 16.85 11.03 17.46
CA LEU A 98 16.07 11.20 16.24
C LEU A 98 15.52 12.63 16.06
N PRO A 99 15.04 13.32 17.12
CA PRO A 99 14.56 14.70 16.98
C PRO A 99 15.61 15.72 16.51
N GLN A 100 16.90 15.45 16.70
CA GLN A 100 17.99 16.31 16.25
C GLN A 100 18.58 15.92 14.91
N MET A 101 18.14 14.79 14.33
CA MET A 101 18.64 14.30 13.06
C MET A 101 17.83 14.89 11.89
N GLN A 102 18.46 14.95 10.73
CA GLN A 102 17.78 15.41 9.49
C GLN A 102 16.67 14.43 9.11
N ARG A 103 15.44 14.94 9.06
CA ARG A 103 14.27 14.20 8.62
C ARG A 103 14.03 14.38 7.12
N ILE A 104 13.57 13.33 6.46
CA ILE A 104 13.08 13.36 5.08
C ILE A 104 11.59 12.98 5.12
N ASP A 105 10.76 13.95 4.74
CA ASP A 105 9.33 13.77 4.57
C ASP A 105 9.00 13.52 3.09
N TYR A 106 7.84 12.96 2.82
CA TYR A 106 7.41 12.66 1.46
C TYR A 106 5.89 12.80 1.35
N LYS A 107 5.41 13.01 0.12
CA LYS A 107 3.98 13.06 -0.12
C LYS A 107 3.36 11.67 0.09
N THR A 108 2.39 11.59 0.98
CA THR A 108 1.64 10.37 1.31
C THR A 108 0.19 10.73 1.61
N ASN A 109 -0.67 9.73 1.76
CA ASN A 109 -2.06 9.95 2.12
C ASN A 109 -2.20 10.39 3.60
N ASP A 110 -3.30 11.08 3.90
CA ASP A 110 -3.54 11.66 5.22
C ASP A 110 -3.61 10.61 6.33
N LYS A 111 -4.17 9.43 6.05
CA LYS A 111 -4.30 8.36 7.06
C LYS A 111 -2.96 7.81 7.48
N SER A 112 -2.06 7.58 6.54
CA SER A 112 -0.69 7.12 6.83
C SER A 112 0.10 8.18 7.60
N LYS A 113 -0.05 9.44 7.20
CA LYS A 113 0.61 10.57 7.88
C LYS A 113 0.13 10.70 9.33
N GLU A 114 -1.17 10.64 9.57
CA GLU A 114 -1.76 10.74 10.91
C GLU A 114 -1.21 9.67 11.86
N ILE A 115 -1.10 8.42 11.42
CA ILE A 115 -0.58 7.33 12.25
C ILE A 115 0.87 7.61 12.69
N LEU A 116 1.72 8.00 11.75
CA LEU A 116 3.14 8.26 12.02
C LEU A 116 3.36 9.52 12.84
N ASP A 117 2.58 10.57 12.59
CA ASP A 117 2.66 11.82 13.35
C ASP A 117 2.18 11.60 14.80
N GLU A 118 1.14 10.80 15.01
CA GLU A 118 0.65 10.45 16.35
C GLU A 118 1.72 9.67 17.13
N TRP A 119 2.37 8.68 16.50
CA TRP A 119 3.48 7.97 17.13
C TRP A 119 4.60 8.93 17.54
N TRP A 120 4.95 9.88 16.66
CA TRP A 120 5.99 10.86 16.95
C TRP A 120 5.65 11.71 18.17
N LYS A 121 4.42 12.25 18.21
CA LYS A 121 3.93 13.06 19.33
C LYS A 121 3.95 12.28 20.64
N ASN A 122 3.46 11.06 20.61
CA ASN A 122 3.44 10.19 21.81
C ASN A 122 4.84 9.82 22.28
N THR A 123 5.79 9.73 21.39
CA THR A 123 7.16 9.34 21.71
C THR A 123 8.01 10.52 22.18
N TYR A 124 7.91 11.67 21.52
CA TYR A 124 8.78 12.82 21.75
C TYR A 124 8.07 14.06 22.33
N GLY A 125 6.76 14.04 22.46
CA GLY A 125 5.98 15.10 23.11
C GLY A 125 5.75 16.37 22.28
N ASN A 126 6.13 16.38 21.00
CA ASN A 126 5.98 17.52 20.10
C ASN A 126 5.67 17.06 18.68
N ASN A 127 5.43 18.02 17.79
CA ASN A 127 5.27 17.71 16.37
C ASN A 127 6.60 17.28 15.76
N PRO A 128 6.57 16.45 14.71
CA PRO A 128 7.79 16.11 13.97
C PRO A 128 8.48 17.39 13.47
N PRO A 129 9.83 17.42 13.45
CA PRO A 129 10.55 18.55 12.88
C PRO A 129 10.30 18.66 11.39
N VAL A 130 10.33 19.88 10.87
CA VAL A 130 10.29 20.10 9.42
C VAL A 130 11.64 19.71 8.84
N GLY A 131 11.61 18.83 7.86
CA GLY A 131 12.81 18.36 7.19
C GLY A 131 12.78 18.59 5.69
N MET A 132 13.62 17.84 5.00
CA MET A 132 13.61 17.76 3.55
C MET A 132 12.31 17.10 3.08
N PHE A 133 11.74 17.56 1.96
CA PHE A 133 10.49 17.00 1.44
C PHE A 133 10.67 16.43 0.04
N ALA A 134 10.29 15.17 -0.13
CA ALA A 134 10.29 14.47 -1.41
C ALA A 134 8.86 14.32 -1.95
N GLY A 135 8.68 14.40 -3.26
CA GLY A 135 7.37 14.31 -3.90
C GLY A 135 6.72 12.91 -3.83
N TYR A 136 7.50 11.87 -3.56
CA TYR A 136 7.03 10.49 -3.41
C TYR A 136 8.03 9.67 -2.57
N VAL A 137 7.54 8.59 -1.96
CA VAL A 137 8.32 7.85 -0.96
C VAL A 137 9.56 7.17 -1.53
N GLU A 138 9.54 6.68 -2.76
CA GLU A 138 10.71 6.03 -3.36
C GLU A 138 11.87 7.01 -3.55
N PHE A 139 11.57 8.26 -3.89
CA PHE A 139 12.60 9.30 -3.93
C PHE A 139 13.16 9.57 -2.53
N ALA A 140 12.31 9.59 -1.51
CA ALA A 140 12.77 9.71 -0.12
C ALA A 140 13.75 8.59 0.24
N TRP A 141 13.48 7.34 -0.15
CA TRP A 141 14.39 6.21 0.10
C TRP A 141 15.74 6.38 -0.59
N GLN A 142 15.76 6.93 -1.80
CA GLN A 142 17.02 7.24 -2.49
C GLN A 142 17.83 8.30 -1.74
N LEU A 143 17.18 9.33 -1.20
CA LEU A 143 17.84 10.35 -0.37
C LEU A 143 18.40 9.75 0.92
N VAL A 144 17.65 8.83 1.55
CA VAL A 144 18.10 8.07 2.73
C VAL A 144 19.33 7.24 2.37
N ASP A 145 19.33 6.56 1.24
CA ASP A 145 20.45 5.74 0.77
C ASP A 145 21.73 6.55 0.54
N LYS A 146 21.60 7.83 0.20
CA LYS A 146 22.72 8.77 0.12
C LYS A 146 23.16 9.34 1.46
N GLY A 147 22.50 8.99 2.54
CA GLY A 147 22.84 9.48 3.88
C GLY A 147 22.37 10.90 4.17
N LEU A 148 21.38 11.41 3.44
CA LEU A 148 20.87 12.77 3.62
C LEU A 148 19.90 12.92 4.79
N GLY A 149 19.44 11.82 5.37
CA GLY A 149 18.54 11.83 6.51
C GLY A 149 17.84 10.49 6.70
N TYR A 150 16.90 10.46 7.64
CA TYR A 150 16.04 9.31 7.90
C TYR A 150 14.62 9.59 7.42
N ALA A 151 13.83 8.54 7.21
CA ALA A 151 12.40 8.65 6.91
C ALA A 151 11.60 7.65 7.76
N CYS A 152 10.38 8.04 8.16
CA CYS A 152 9.43 7.15 8.82
C CYS A 152 8.44 6.63 7.78
N CYS A 153 8.39 5.32 7.56
CA CYS A 153 7.66 4.73 6.44
C CYS A 153 6.96 3.44 6.83
N PHE A 154 5.81 3.19 6.22
CA PHE A 154 5.27 1.85 6.07
C PHE A 154 5.96 1.21 4.89
N LEU A 155 6.57 0.05 5.08
CA LEU A 155 7.37 -0.57 4.03
C LEU A 155 6.58 -1.65 3.28
N PRO A 156 6.75 -1.71 1.94
CA PRO A 156 6.18 -2.79 1.15
C PRO A 156 6.95 -4.08 1.35
N GLU A 157 6.33 -5.19 1.02
CA GLU A 157 7.02 -6.48 0.95
C GLU A 157 8.13 -6.44 -0.11
N GLY A 158 9.27 -7.02 0.21
CA GLY A 158 10.41 -7.04 -0.71
C GLY A 158 11.26 -5.77 -0.72
N PHE A 159 11.00 -4.83 0.17
CA PHE A 159 11.80 -3.61 0.30
C PHE A 159 13.30 -3.92 0.43
N GLU A 160 13.65 -4.88 1.27
CA GLU A 160 15.03 -5.28 1.54
C GLU A 160 15.74 -5.94 0.35
N LYS A 161 15.01 -6.34 -0.68
CA LYS A 161 15.59 -6.85 -1.94
C LYS A 161 16.09 -5.73 -2.85
N VAL A 162 15.61 -4.50 -2.64
CA VAL A 162 15.93 -3.32 -3.45
C VAL A 162 16.87 -2.38 -2.73
N TYR A 163 16.69 -2.23 -1.41
CA TYR A 163 17.45 -1.30 -0.59
C TYR A 163 18.19 -2.02 0.53
N ASN A 164 19.46 -1.70 0.70
CA ASN A 164 20.29 -2.15 1.82
C ASN A 164 20.38 -1.02 2.86
N LEU A 165 19.29 -0.79 3.58
CA LEU A 165 19.16 0.27 4.57
C LEU A 165 18.93 -0.32 5.96
N CYS A 166 19.23 0.46 7.00
CA CYS A 166 18.90 0.10 8.36
C CYS A 166 17.43 0.36 8.62
N LEU A 167 16.74 -0.64 9.16
CA LEU A 167 15.33 -0.58 9.50
C LEU A 167 15.17 -0.67 11.00
N THR A 168 14.63 0.38 11.62
CA THR A 168 14.32 0.39 13.05
C THR A 168 12.81 0.32 13.22
N PRO A 169 12.26 -0.73 13.84
CA PRO A 169 10.81 -0.85 14.01
C PRO A 169 10.21 0.32 14.78
N ILE A 170 9.08 0.83 14.29
CA ILE A 170 8.26 1.81 15.00
C ILE A 170 7.22 1.04 15.80
N LEU A 171 7.29 1.14 17.12
CA LEU A 171 6.49 0.36 18.06
C LEU A 171 5.55 1.27 18.85
N ASP A 172 4.37 0.73 19.22
CA ASP A 172 3.48 1.36 20.17
C ASP A 172 3.98 1.17 21.63
N ASP A 173 3.24 1.70 22.60
CA ASP A 173 3.61 1.63 24.02
C ASP A 173 3.64 0.19 24.57
N ASP A 174 2.93 -0.73 23.93
CA ASP A 174 2.88 -2.15 24.29
C ASP A 174 3.99 -2.98 23.61
N GLY A 175 4.82 -2.35 22.80
CA GLY A 175 5.90 -3.00 22.05
C GLY A 175 5.45 -3.67 20.76
N ASN A 176 4.22 -3.44 20.31
CA ASN A 176 3.70 -3.94 19.05
C ASN A 176 4.05 -3.01 17.88
N SER A 177 4.26 -3.60 16.72
CA SER A 177 4.51 -2.81 15.52
C SER A 177 3.33 -1.89 15.20
N ILE A 178 3.62 -0.63 14.91
CA ILE A 178 2.65 0.27 14.28
C ILE A 178 2.41 -0.25 12.87
N ILE A 179 1.16 -0.43 12.51
CA ILE A 179 0.75 -1.00 11.22
C ILE A 179 -0.19 -0.07 10.46
N ARG A 180 -0.23 -0.28 9.14
CA ARG A 180 -1.21 0.31 8.24
C ARG A 180 -1.86 -0.80 7.44
N ASN A 181 -3.19 -0.78 7.36
CA ASN A 181 -3.94 -1.73 6.56
C ASN A 181 -3.94 -1.32 5.09
N THR A 182 -3.81 -2.29 4.20
CA THR A 182 -4.01 -2.15 2.76
C THR A 182 -5.23 -2.97 2.37
N TRP A 183 -6.18 -2.34 1.71
CA TRP A 183 -7.48 -2.90 1.36
C TRP A 183 -7.67 -2.97 -0.14
N LEU A 184 -8.31 -4.03 -0.62
CA LEU A 184 -9.01 -4.00 -1.90
C LEU A 184 -10.41 -3.42 -1.64
N VAL A 185 -10.76 -2.35 -2.35
CA VAL A 185 -11.98 -1.58 -2.12
C VAL A 185 -12.80 -1.53 -3.40
N TYR A 186 -14.10 -1.72 -3.27
CA TYR A 186 -15.05 -1.60 -4.39
C TYR A 186 -16.41 -1.10 -3.89
N PRO A 187 -17.23 -0.49 -4.78
CA PRO A 187 -18.50 0.08 -4.37
C PRO A 187 -19.45 -0.98 -3.80
N LYS A 188 -20.10 -0.64 -2.68
CA LYS A 188 -21.10 -1.48 -2.04
C LYS A 188 -22.40 -1.50 -2.86
N GLY A 189 -23.01 -2.70 -2.96
CA GLY A 189 -24.32 -2.85 -3.58
C GLY A 189 -24.35 -2.66 -5.09
N LYS A 190 -23.21 -2.42 -5.73
CA LYS A 190 -23.11 -2.31 -7.19
C LYS A 190 -22.90 -3.69 -7.81
N GLN A 191 -23.67 -3.97 -8.88
CA GLN A 191 -23.44 -5.17 -9.67
C GLN A 191 -22.16 -5.03 -10.47
N MET A 192 -21.18 -5.88 -10.18
CA MET A 192 -19.91 -5.93 -10.91
C MET A 192 -19.98 -6.86 -12.10
N SER A 193 -19.14 -6.62 -13.12
CA SER A 193 -18.98 -7.56 -14.23
C SER A 193 -18.44 -8.90 -13.73
N SER A 194 -18.67 -9.97 -14.50
CA SER A 194 -18.15 -11.30 -14.16
C SER A 194 -16.63 -11.33 -14.09
N VAL A 195 -15.95 -10.52 -14.89
CA VAL A 195 -14.48 -10.38 -14.88
C VAL A 195 -14.00 -9.78 -13.57
N VAL A 196 -14.62 -8.70 -13.11
CA VAL A 196 -14.28 -8.04 -11.83
C VAL A 196 -14.59 -8.97 -10.65
N ASN A 197 -15.76 -9.62 -10.66
CA ASN A 197 -16.11 -10.58 -9.60
C ASN A 197 -15.12 -11.74 -9.51
N ASN A 198 -14.65 -12.25 -10.65
CA ASN A 198 -13.65 -13.30 -10.70
C ASN A 198 -12.31 -12.83 -10.11
N PHE A 199 -11.88 -11.62 -10.43
CA PHE A 199 -10.65 -11.03 -9.85
C PHE A 199 -10.77 -10.85 -8.33
N ILE A 200 -11.90 -10.32 -7.85
CA ILE A 200 -12.16 -10.17 -6.42
C ILE A 200 -12.09 -11.52 -5.72
N LYS A 201 -12.71 -12.56 -6.29
CA LYS A 201 -12.64 -13.92 -5.75
C LYS A 201 -11.21 -14.44 -5.71
N PHE A 202 -10.44 -14.22 -6.77
CA PHE A 202 -9.02 -14.60 -6.80
C PHE A 202 -8.24 -13.94 -5.65
N ILE A 203 -8.45 -12.66 -5.42
CA ILE A 203 -7.82 -11.95 -4.31
C ILE A 203 -8.22 -12.58 -2.97
N LYS A 204 -9.51 -12.84 -2.74
CA LYS A 204 -9.99 -13.48 -1.51
C LYS A 204 -9.36 -14.84 -1.26
N ASP A 205 -9.23 -15.65 -2.31
CA ASP A 205 -8.71 -17.03 -2.22
C ASP A 205 -7.19 -17.09 -2.05
N ASN A 206 -6.47 -16.01 -2.37
CA ASN A 206 -5.01 -15.97 -2.38
C ASN A 206 -4.40 -15.01 -1.34
N ILE A 207 -5.22 -14.51 -0.42
CA ILE A 207 -4.71 -13.65 0.66
C ILE A 207 -4.07 -14.54 1.73
N GLU A 208 -2.77 -14.34 1.94
CA GLU A 208 -2.08 -14.78 3.14
C GLU A 208 -1.87 -13.55 4.03
N ILE A 209 -2.76 -13.39 5.03
CA ILE A 209 -2.51 -12.42 6.10
C ILE A 209 -1.48 -13.07 7.01
N ARG A 210 -0.21 -12.68 6.85
CA ARG A 210 0.84 -13.08 7.79
C ARG A 210 0.76 -12.16 8.98
N GLU A 211 0.41 -12.75 10.10
CA GLU A 211 0.53 -12.10 11.41
C GLU A 211 1.99 -11.77 11.74
#